data_81121559d73953b3c0cb39cf05dda894
#
_entry.id   81121559d73953b3c0cb39cf05dda894
#
_cell.length_a   1.000
_cell.length_b   1.000
_cell.length_c   1.000
_cell.angle_alpha   90.00
_cell.angle_beta   90.00
_cell.angle_gamma   90.00
#
_symmetry.space_group_name_H-M   'P 1'
#
loop_
_entity.id
_entity.type
_entity.pdbx_description
1 polymer ?
#
loop_
_entity_poly.entity_id
_entity_poly.type
_entity_poly.pdbx_seq_one_letter_code
_entity_poly.pdbx_strand_id
1 'polypeptide(L)'
;VSNVAGRYSTITFEQWEVHMLLAKNPAGWQEALSMVDRTANGIVISVNGQVADGEDLSWLWDVSFEAFENTHIVVAGERGTDLAVRLIYADVPHTHVPNTVAAIRSCPPGRVEVLANYTAFRDLKKALEKITEVRK
;
A
#
# COMPACT_ATOMS: atom_id res chain seq x y z
N VAL A 1 7.89 -19.19 -4.05
CA VAL A 1 7.89 -18.30 -5.21
C VAL A 1 6.54 -18.29 -5.88
N SER A 2 5.96 -19.45 -6.09
CA SER A 2 4.62 -19.55 -6.66
C SER A 2 3.55 -18.85 -5.86
N ASN A 3 3.78 -18.66 -4.55
CA ASN A 3 2.81 -18.01 -3.66
C ASN A 3 2.67 -16.53 -3.94
N VAL A 4 3.59 -15.97 -4.67
CA VAL A 4 3.56 -14.54 -4.98
C VAL A 4 2.37 -14.21 -5.88
N ALA A 5 1.94 -15.17 -6.72
CA ALA A 5 0.86 -14.92 -7.68
C ALA A 5 -0.44 -14.44 -7.03
N GLY A 6 -0.78 -14.95 -5.82
CA GLY A 6 -1.99 -14.52 -5.11
C GLY A 6 -1.81 -13.26 -4.28
N ARG A 7 -0.56 -12.77 -4.14
CA ARG A 7 -0.23 -11.63 -3.29
C ARG A 7 0.45 -10.49 -4.05
N TYR A 8 0.48 -10.61 -5.36
CA TYR A 8 1.09 -9.62 -6.24
C TYR A 8 0.20 -9.43 -7.45
N SER A 9 -0.06 -8.19 -7.81
CA SER A 9 -0.92 -7.89 -8.95
C SER A 9 -0.45 -6.60 -9.60
N THR A 10 -0.48 -6.56 -10.94
CA THR A 10 -0.14 -5.36 -11.68
C THR A 10 -1.35 -4.95 -12.50
N ILE A 11 -1.78 -3.71 -12.35
CA ILE A 11 -2.93 -3.17 -13.08
C ILE A 11 -2.54 -1.81 -13.66
N THR A 12 -2.73 -1.64 -14.96
CA THR A 12 -2.57 -0.33 -15.60
C THR A 12 -3.89 0.42 -15.50
N PHE A 13 -3.83 1.63 -14.99
CA PHE A 13 -5.01 2.41 -14.69
C PHE A 13 -4.68 3.88 -14.98
N GLU A 14 -5.38 4.46 -15.96
CA GLU A 14 -5.12 5.82 -16.41
C GLU A 14 -3.65 5.98 -16.81
N GLN A 15 -2.91 6.86 -16.13
CA GLN A 15 -1.50 7.12 -16.42
C GLN A 15 -0.56 6.38 -15.48
N TRP A 16 -1.09 5.46 -14.67
CA TRP A 16 -0.32 4.76 -13.65
C TRP A 16 -0.23 3.26 -13.93
N GLU A 17 0.95 2.72 -13.67
CA GLU A 17 1.18 1.28 -13.65
C GLU A 17 1.26 0.90 -12.17
N VAL A 18 0.21 0.26 -11.66
CA VAL A 18 0.05 0.00 -10.24
C VAL A 18 0.54 -1.42 -9.91
N HIS A 19 1.58 -1.51 -9.11
CA HIS A 19 2.13 -2.78 -8.62
C HIS A 19 1.69 -2.96 -7.18
N MET A 20 0.81 -3.95 -6.96
CA MET A 20 0.20 -4.20 -5.66
C MET A 20 0.82 -5.40 -4.97
N LEU A 21 1.15 -5.25 -3.71
CA LEU A 21 1.67 -6.32 -2.86
C LEU A 21 0.78 -6.49 -1.64
N LEU A 22 0.39 -7.72 -1.37
CA LEU A 22 -0.39 -8.07 -0.18
C LEU A 22 0.55 -8.49 0.94
N ALA A 23 0.38 -7.91 2.12
CA ALA A 23 1.12 -8.29 3.32
C ALA A 23 0.14 -8.56 4.45
N LYS A 24 0.35 -9.63 5.23
CA LYS A 24 -0.60 -10.08 6.26
C LYS A 24 -0.09 -9.99 7.68
N ASN A 25 1.21 -10.14 7.88
CA ASN A 25 1.80 -10.18 9.22
C ASN A 25 3.13 -9.43 9.20
N PRO A 26 3.75 -9.17 10.36
CA PRO A 26 4.99 -8.38 10.38
C PRO A 26 6.08 -8.92 9.47
N ALA A 27 6.27 -10.24 9.42
CA ALA A 27 7.29 -10.82 8.53
C ALA A 27 6.94 -10.57 7.06
N GLY A 28 5.66 -10.71 6.69
CA GLY A 28 5.19 -10.44 5.33
C GLY A 28 5.34 -8.97 4.98
N TRP A 29 5.07 -8.06 5.90
CA TRP A 29 5.28 -6.63 5.69
C TRP A 29 6.76 -6.30 5.48
N GLN A 30 7.63 -6.93 6.30
CA GLN A 30 9.05 -6.73 6.19
C GLN A 30 9.57 -7.19 4.81
N GLU A 31 9.09 -8.34 4.36
CA GLU A 31 9.42 -8.88 3.04
C GLU A 31 8.91 -7.96 1.93
N ALA A 32 7.63 -7.53 2.02
CA ALA A 32 7.04 -6.66 1.02
C ALA A 32 7.78 -5.33 0.92
N LEU A 33 8.17 -4.76 2.06
CA LEU A 33 8.95 -3.52 2.06
C LEU A 33 10.28 -3.69 1.36
N SER A 34 10.91 -4.87 1.49
CA SER A 34 12.19 -5.14 0.82
C SER A 34 12.03 -5.30 -0.69
N MET A 35 10.82 -5.60 -1.16
CA MET A 35 10.54 -5.79 -2.58
C MET A 35 10.13 -4.50 -3.29
N VAL A 36 9.83 -3.45 -2.54
CA VAL A 36 9.35 -2.19 -3.13
C VAL A 36 10.48 -1.55 -3.94
N ASP A 37 10.13 -1.12 -5.15
CA ASP A 37 11.05 -0.34 -5.97
C ASP A 37 11.00 1.12 -5.52
N ARG A 38 12.05 1.55 -4.82
CA ARG A 38 12.11 2.90 -4.26
C ARG A 38 12.33 3.97 -5.32
N THR A 39 12.62 3.57 -6.55
CA THR A 39 12.73 4.50 -7.68
C THR A 39 11.38 4.74 -8.36
N ALA A 40 10.33 4.05 -7.90
CA ALA A 40 8.99 4.26 -8.43
C ALA A 40 8.53 5.70 -8.23
N ASN A 41 7.58 6.12 -9.05
CA ASN A 41 7.05 7.48 -9.01
C ASN A 41 6.19 7.74 -7.77
N GLY A 42 5.72 6.68 -7.11
CA GLY A 42 4.99 6.81 -5.87
C GLY A 42 4.97 5.50 -5.09
N ILE A 43 4.85 5.61 -3.77
CA ILE A 43 4.70 4.45 -2.89
C ILE A 43 3.51 4.73 -2.00
N VAL A 44 2.50 3.87 -2.07
CA VAL A 44 1.27 3.97 -1.29
C VAL A 44 1.21 2.77 -0.35
N ILE A 45 0.89 3.02 0.91
CA ILE A 45 0.66 1.94 1.87
C ILE A 45 -0.76 2.12 2.40
N SER A 46 -1.59 1.10 2.19
CA SER A 46 -3.01 1.14 2.54
C SER A 46 -3.32 0.09 3.60
N VAL A 47 -3.84 0.53 4.73
CA VAL A 47 -4.12 -0.35 5.88
C VAL A 47 -5.57 -0.22 6.31
N ASN A 48 -6.28 -1.35 6.32
CA ASN A 48 -7.63 -1.45 6.87
C ASN A 48 -7.59 -2.26 8.18
N GLY A 49 -8.65 -2.16 8.96
CA GLY A 49 -8.74 -2.89 10.22
C GLY A 49 -10.03 -3.69 10.33
N GLN A 50 -10.39 -4.40 9.27
CA GLN A 50 -11.57 -5.25 9.28
C GLN A 50 -11.27 -6.60 9.93
N VAL A 51 -12.32 -7.37 10.21
CA VAL A 51 -12.16 -8.67 10.87
C VAL A 51 -11.18 -9.57 10.13
N ALA A 52 -11.26 -9.61 8.79
CA ALA A 52 -10.38 -10.43 7.98
C ALA A 52 -8.91 -10.00 8.04
N ASP A 53 -8.63 -8.75 8.41
CA ASP A 53 -7.26 -8.23 8.54
C ASP A 53 -6.70 -8.44 9.94
N GLY A 54 -7.59 -8.71 10.92
CA GLY A 54 -7.24 -8.58 12.31
C GLY A 54 -7.39 -7.12 12.73
N GLU A 55 -8.12 -6.89 13.82
CA GLU A 55 -8.41 -5.53 14.27
C GLU A 55 -7.30 -4.89 15.08
N ASP A 56 -6.40 -5.72 15.63
CA ASP A 56 -5.26 -5.24 16.41
C ASP A 56 -4.14 -4.84 15.45
N LEU A 57 -3.79 -3.57 15.46
CA LEU A 57 -2.75 -3.01 14.59
C LEU A 57 -1.42 -2.81 15.31
N SER A 58 -1.23 -3.37 16.50
CA SER A 58 0.04 -3.25 17.22
C SER A 58 1.22 -3.81 16.43
N TRP A 59 0.96 -4.70 15.47
CA TRP A 59 1.99 -5.27 14.61
C TRP A 59 2.75 -4.20 13.80
N LEU A 60 2.16 -3.03 13.61
CA LEU A 60 2.84 -1.92 12.93
C LEU A 60 4.16 -1.57 13.61
N TRP A 61 4.24 -1.76 14.92
CA TRP A 61 5.44 -1.44 15.70
C TRP A 61 6.53 -2.51 15.58
N ASP A 62 6.19 -3.67 15.00
CA ASP A 62 7.13 -4.74 14.75
C ASP A 62 7.74 -4.70 13.36
N VAL A 63 7.31 -3.75 12.53
CA VAL A 63 7.78 -3.58 11.16
C VAL A 63 8.78 -2.43 11.11
N SER A 64 9.90 -2.62 10.44
CA SER A 64 10.97 -1.61 10.37
C SER A 64 10.72 -0.59 9.26
N PHE A 65 9.74 0.28 9.48
CA PHE A 65 9.46 1.37 8.55
C PHE A 65 10.60 2.39 8.49
N GLU A 66 11.47 2.39 9.47
CA GLU A 66 12.63 3.30 9.50
C GLU A 66 13.51 3.18 8.26
N ALA A 67 13.47 2.04 7.59
CA ALA A 67 14.19 1.86 6.34
C ALA A 67 13.74 2.84 5.24
N PHE A 68 12.59 3.46 5.42
CA PHE A 68 12.01 4.39 4.44
C PHE A 68 12.15 5.85 4.84
N GLU A 69 13.05 6.19 5.77
CA GLU A 69 13.16 7.55 6.28
C GLU A 69 13.42 8.62 5.22
N ASN A 70 14.01 8.24 4.09
CA ASN A 70 14.28 9.17 2.99
C ASN A 70 13.33 8.98 1.80
N THR A 71 12.22 8.28 2.02
CA THR A 71 11.27 7.95 0.95
C THR A 71 9.88 8.46 1.34
N HIS A 72 9.27 9.25 0.47
CA HIS A 72 7.93 9.76 0.75
C HIS A 72 6.89 8.66 0.56
N ILE A 73 6.03 8.46 1.56
CA ILE A 73 4.97 7.46 1.55
C ILE A 73 3.61 8.18 1.52
N VAL A 74 2.69 7.71 0.66
CA VAL A 74 1.31 8.15 0.71
C VAL A 74 0.54 7.11 1.53
N VAL A 75 -0.05 7.54 2.62
CA VAL A 75 -0.77 6.68 3.56
C VAL A 75 -2.25 6.67 3.21
N ALA A 76 -2.85 5.49 3.13
CA ALA A 76 -4.25 5.32 2.77
C ALA A 76 -4.90 4.20 3.59
N GLY A 77 -6.20 4.00 3.36
CA GLY A 77 -6.97 2.95 4.02
C GLY A 77 -7.71 3.44 5.24
N GLU A 78 -8.61 2.60 5.74
CA GLU A 78 -9.46 2.94 6.89
C GLU A 78 -8.66 3.26 8.15
N ARG A 79 -7.51 2.60 8.32
CA ARG A 79 -6.66 2.76 9.49
C ARG A 79 -5.35 3.46 9.12
N GLY A 80 -5.40 4.29 8.08
CA GLY A 80 -4.24 5.08 7.68
C GLY A 80 -3.71 5.99 8.78
N THR A 81 -4.59 6.46 9.67
CA THR A 81 -4.18 7.28 10.80
C THR A 81 -3.20 6.56 11.71
N ASP A 82 -3.45 5.27 11.97
CA ASP A 82 -2.55 4.46 12.79
C ASP A 82 -1.19 4.29 12.13
N LEU A 83 -1.19 4.08 10.81
CA LEU A 83 0.06 3.99 10.07
C LEU A 83 0.79 5.34 10.07
N ALA A 84 0.05 6.44 9.89
CA ALA A 84 0.67 7.77 9.90
C ALA A 84 1.40 8.04 11.22
N VAL A 85 0.78 7.67 12.34
CA VAL A 85 1.43 7.81 13.65
C VAL A 85 2.72 6.99 13.70
N ARG A 86 2.67 5.75 13.21
CA ARG A 86 3.85 4.89 13.17
C ARG A 86 4.97 5.52 12.33
N LEU A 87 4.61 6.12 11.19
CA LEU A 87 5.60 6.75 10.31
C LEU A 87 6.21 8.01 10.93
N ILE A 88 5.42 8.74 11.74
CA ILE A 88 5.97 9.88 12.48
C ILE A 88 7.10 9.42 13.39
N TYR A 89 6.90 8.32 14.10
CA TYR A 89 7.92 7.77 15.00
C TYR A 89 9.12 7.21 14.25
N ALA A 90 8.94 6.85 12.99
CA ALA A 90 10.04 6.32 12.17
C ALA A 90 10.75 7.42 11.37
N ASP A 91 10.32 8.66 11.50
CA ASP A 91 10.84 9.80 10.74
C ASP A 91 10.70 9.59 9.23
N VAL A 92 9.59 8.99 8.81
CA VAL A 92 9.33 8.77 7.39
C VAL A 92 8.42 9.88 6.87
N PRO A 93 8.85 10.64 5.85
CA PRO A 93 7.98 11.66 5.26
C PRO A 93 6.76 11.00 4.62
N HIS A 94 5.59 11.56 4.87
CA HIS A 94 4.36 10.96 4.39
C HIS A 94 3.26 12.01 4.19
N THR A 95 2.26 11.62 3.40
CA THR A 95 1.03 12.37 3.18
C THR A 95 -0.13 11.42 3.40
N HIS A 96 -1.21 11.85 4.01
CA HIS A 96 -2.37 11.01 4.29
C HIS A 96 -3.50 11.31 3.32
N VAL A 97 -3.82 10.33 2.46
CA VAL A 97 -4.94 10.39 1.52
C VAL A 97 -5.77 9.12 1.74
N PRO A 98 -6.85 9.21 2.53
CA PRO A 98 -7.59 8.00 2.98
C PRO A 98 -8.09 7.09 1.87
N ASN A 99 -8.60 7.65 0.78
CA ASN A 99 -9.08 6.86 -0.35
C ASN A 99 -7.87 6.37 -1.17
N THR A 100 -7.72 5.05 -1.31
CA THR A 100 -6.53 4.48 -1.93
C THR A 100 -6.41 4.83 -3.42
N VAL A 101 -7.53 4.88 -4.14
CA VAL A 101 -7.50 5.29 -5.55
C VAL A 101 -7.04 6.74 -5.66
N ALA A 102 -7.56 7.61 -4.80
CA ALA A 102 -7.13 9.00 -4.77
C ALA A 102 -5.66 9.14 -4.37
N ALA A 103 -5.20 8.25 -3.48
CA ALA A 103 -3.79 8.24 -3.08
C ALA A 103 -2.89 7.94 -4.28
N ILE A 104 -3.28 6.97 -5.11
CA ILE A 104 -2.54 6.65 -6.34
C ILE A 104 -2.55 7.86 -7.27
N ARG A 105 -3.71 8.48 -7.45
CA ARG A 105 -3.84 9.65 -8.34
C ARG A 105 -3.05 10.86 -7.84
N SER A 106 -2.69 10.90 -6.57
CA SER A 106 -1.87 11.97 -6.03
C SER A 106 -0.38 11.81 -6.38
N CYS A 107 0.01 10.63 -6.84
CA CYS A 107 1.39 10.37 -7.24
C CYS A 107 1.63 10.86 -8.67
N PRO A 108 2.89 11.20 -9.01
CA PRO A 108 3.21 11.49 -10.41
C PRO A 108 2.90 10.28 -11.30
N PRO A 109 2.50 10.50 -12.56
CA PRO A 109 2.22 9.40 -13.49
C PRO A 109 3.43 8.47 -13.64
N GLY A 110 3.14 7.19 -13.86
CA GLY A 110 4.16 6.17 -14.03
C GLY A 110 3.95 5.03 -13.05
N ARG A 111 5.03 4.44 -12.59
CA ARG A 111 4.97 3.28 -11.71
C ARG A 111 4.66 3.69 -10.27
N VAL A 112 3.67 3.04 -9.68
CA VAL A 112 3.30 3.23 -8.27
C VAL A 112 3.29 1.87 -7.58
N GLU A 113 4.03 1.78 -6.48
CA GLU A 113 4.04 0.58 -5.64
C GLU A 113 2.98 0.74 -4.57
N VAL A 114 2.13 -0.26 -4.38
CA VAL A 114 1.10 -0.24 -3.34
C VAL A 114 1.25 -1.47 -2.45
N LEU A 115 1.47 -1.23 -1.17
CA LEU A 115 1.47 -2.29 -0.16
C LEU A 115 0.17 -2.19 0.60
N ALA A 116 -0.49 -3.32 0.80
CA ALA A 116 -1.81 -3.32 1.43
C ALA A 116 -2.03 -4.61 2.23
N ASN A 117 -2.81 -4.51 3.31
CA ASN A 117 -3.26 -5.70 3.99
C ASN A 117 -4.47 -6.28 3.23
N TYR A 118 -5.04 -7.38 3.74
CA TYR A 118 -5.96 -8.19 2.95
C TYR A 118 -7.14 -7.42 2.37
N THR A 119 -7.94 -6.76 3.19
CA THR A 119 -9.14 -6.09 2.69
C THR A 119 -8.80 -4.84 1.89
N ALA A 120 -7.71 -4.15 2.23
CA ALA A 120 -7.26 -3.00 1.46
C ALA A 120 -6.83 -3.43 0.06
N PHE A 121 -6.10 -4.53 -0.04
CA PHE A 121 -5.68 -5.10 -1.32
C PHE A 121 -6.90 -5.52 -2.15
N ARG A 122 -7.80 -6.29 -1.54
CA ARG A 122 -9.01 -6.76 -2.20
C ARG A 122 -9.85 -5.61 -2.74
N ASP A 123 -10.10 -4.60 -1.91
CA ASP A 123 -10.97 -3.50 -2.28
C ASP A 123 -10.33 -2.63 -3.36
N LEU A 124 -9.03 -2.40 -3.27
CA LEU A 124 -8.33 -1.63 -4.31
C LEU A 124 -8.36 -2.36 -5.65
N LYS A 125 -8.08 -3.66 -5.64
CA LYS A 125 -8.08 -4.46 -6.86
C LYS A 125 -9.44 -4.38 -7.54
N LYS A 126 -10.52 -4.54 -6.77
CA LYS A 126 -11.88 -4.43 -7.31
C LYS A 126 -12.16 -3.03 -7.86
N ALA A 127 -11.74 -2.00 -7.15
CA ALA A 127 -11.96 -0.62 -7.58
C ALA A 127 -11.25 -0.33 -8.90
N LEU A 128 -9.99 -0.76 -9.03
CA LEU A 128 -9.22 -0.52 -10.25
C LEU A 128 -9.77 -1.31 -11.42
N GLU A 129 -10.17 -2.55 -11.20
CA GLU A 129 -10.77 -3.38 -12.26
C GLU A 129 -12.07 -2.76 -12.75
N LYS A 130 -12.87 -2.25 -11.84
CA LYS A 130 -14.13 -1.61 -12.19
C LYS A 130 -13.92 -0.34 -13.03
N ILE A 131 -12.95 0.47 -12.65
CA ILE A 131 -12.62 1.70 -13.39
C ILE A 131 -12.14 1.37 -14.80
N THR A 132 -11.22 0.41 -14.93
CA THR A 132 -10.70 0.02 -16.23
C THR A 132 -11.76 -0.63 -17.10
N GLU A 133 -12.68 -1.38 -16.50
CA GLU A 133 -13.78 -2.02 -17.22
C GLU A 133 -14.75 -0.99 -17.80
N VAL A 134 -15.07 0.03 -17.01
CA VAL A 134 -16.00 1.09 -17.46
C VAL A 134 -15.42 1.87 -18.64
N ARG A 135 -14.09 1.97 -18.72
CA ARG A 135 -13.44 2.75 -19.79
C ARG A 135 -13.29 2.00 -21.10
N LYS A 136 -13.63 0.71 -21.10
CA LYS A 136 -13.68 -0.05 -22.34
C LYS A 136 -14.95 0.27 -23.09
#